data_b3887cc839e411d170f81319a042dbe1
#
_entry.id   b3887cc839e411d170f81319a042dbe1
#
_cell.length_a   1.000
_cell.length_b   1.000
_cell.length_c   1.000
_cell.angle_alpha   90.00
_cell.angle_beta   90.00
_cell.angle_gamma   90.00
#
_symmetry.space_group_name_H-M   'P 1'
#
loop_
_entity.id
_entity.type
_entity.pdbx_description
1 polymer ?
#
loop_
_entity_poly.entity_id
_entity_poly.type
_entity_poly.pdbx_seq_one_letter_code
_entity_poly.pdbx_strand_id
1 'polypeptide(L)'
;AYESRYWGRDKKVVVVEKANIERSGAVAQGLYAINCYMGMRWGENEPEDYVRYQRNDLMGLVREDLGYDIGRHVDSTVHKFEEWGLPIMTDPDTGRYQREGKWQIMIHGESYKPIVAEAARKAADAVYNRIMVTHLLMDKKQPNRVAGAVGFNVRSGDFYVFQSKAVIVAAGGASHIFKPHSAGEGMGRTWYAPWSSASAYALPIRVGAKMTQMENRIVLTRFKDGYGP
;
A
#
# COMPACT_ATOMS: atom_id res chain seq x y z
N ALA A 1 9.14 4.82 3.63
CA ALA A 1 10.58 5.05 3.84
C ALA A 1 11.02 6.41 3.29
N TYR A 2 10.77 6.70 2.01
CA TYR A 2 11.21 7.95 1.38
C TYR A 2 10.73 9.19 2.14
N GLU A 3 9.44 9.36 2.34
CA GLU A 3 8.87 10.49 3.09
C GLU A 3 9.36 10.56 4.54
N SER A 4 9.51 9.40 5.18
CA SER A 4 10.08 9.34 6.54
C SER A 4 11.51 9.88 6.60
N ARG A 5 12.31 9.63 5.56
CA ARG A 5 13.67 10.15 5.42
C ARG A 5 13.66 11.64 5.06
N TYR A 6 12.78 12.05 4.14
CA TYR A 6 12.70 13.40 3.66
C TYR A 6 12.37 14.39 4.79
N TRP A 7 11.35 14.08 5.58
CA TRP A 7 10.91 14.90 6.71
C TRP A 7 11.69 14.67 8.00
N GLY A 8 12.18 13.45 8.21
CA GLY A 8 12.93 13.05 9.39
C GLY A 8 14.41 12.80 9.11
N ARG A 9 15.14 13.79 8.63
CA ARG A 9 16.54 13.68 8.18
C ARG A 9 17.49 13.14 9.26
N ASP A 10 17.23 13.43 10.52
CA ASP A 10 17.97 12.98 11.70
C ASP A 10 17.49 11.63 12.27
N LYS A 11 16.44 11.05 11.69
CA LYS A 11 15.84 9.80 12.17
C LYS A 11 16.38 8.59 11.40
N LYS A 12 16.59 7.49 12.13
CA LYS A 12 16.83 6.19 11.48
C LYS A 12 15.51 5.64 10.94
N VAL A 13 15.52 5.25 9.67
CA VAL A 13 14.40 4.63 8.98
C VAL A 13 14.74 3.17 8.71
N VAL A 14 13.94 2.27 9.26
CA VAL A 14 14.10 0.82 9.06
C VAL A 14 12.85 0.29 8.38
N VAL A 15 13.06 -0.52 7.35
CA VAL A 15 11.98 -1.24 6.65
C VAL A 15 12.03 -2.71 7.04
N VAL A 16 10.88 -3.27 7.42
CA VAL A 16 10.76 -4.68 7.77
C VAL A 16 9.72 -5.32 6.85
N GLU A 17 10.12 -6.36 6.13
CA GLU A 17 9.31 -7.02 5.11
C GLU A 17 9.23 -8.54 5.37
N LYS A 18 8.03 -9.09 5.33
CA LYS A 18 7.80 -10.52 5.53
C LYS A 18 8.43 -11.41 4.45
N ALA A 19 8.47 -10.93 3.23
CA ALA A 19 9.08 -11.67 2.11
C ALA A 19 10.34 -10.96 1.61
N ASN A 20 10.30 -10.35 0.46
CA ASN A 20 11.39 -9.57 -0.10
C ASN A 20 10.83 -8.25 -0.64
N ILE A 21 11.45 -7.15 -0.28
CA ILE A 21 10.98 -5.81 -0.61
C ILE A 21 10.79 -5.59 -2.13
N GLU A 22 11.57 -6.25 -2.95
CA GLU A 22 11.52 -6.08 -4.41
C GLU A 22 10.34 -6.80 -5.07
N ARG A 23 9.89 -7.91 -4.48
CA ARG A 23 8.99 -8.86 -5.15
C ARG A 23 7.84 -9.33 -4.24
N SER A 24 7.47 -8.57 -3.24
CA SER A 24 6.41 -8.95 -2.30
C SER A 24 5.12 -8.17 -2.52
N GLY A 25 4.03 -8.78 -2.08
CA GLY A 25 2.69 -8.18 -2.05
C GLY A 25 1.98 -8.15 -3.40
N ALA A 26 0.76 -7.62 -3.40
CA ALA A 26 -0.08 -7.51 -4.58
C ALA A 26 0.56 -6.65 -5.69
N VAL A 27 1.26 -5.59 -5.30
CA VAL A 27 1.95 -4.67 -6.22
C VAL A 27 3.01 -5.36 -7.07
N ALA A 28 3.58 -6.48 -6.60
CA ALA A 28 4.59 -7.24 -7.34
C ALA A 28 4.00 -8.25 -8.35
N GLN A 29 2.70 -8.39 -8.41
CA GLN A 29 2.02 -9.32 -9.33
C GLN A 29 1.74 -8.73 -10.71
N GLY A 30 2.17 -7.51 -10.95
CA GLY A 30 1.90 -6.75 -12.15
C GLY A 30 0.69 -5.84 -11.98
N LEU A 31 0.92 -4.57 -12.16
CA LEU A 31 -0.10 -3.54 -12.25
C LEU A 31 0.00 -2.91 -13.62
N TYR A 32 -1.09 -2.41 -14.16
CA TYR A 32 -1.07 -1.65 -15.39
C TYR A 32 -1.50 -0.19 -15.20
N ALA A 33 -1.99 0.13 -14.01
CA ALA A 33 -2.51 1.46 -13.72
C ALA A 33 -2.27 1.88 -12.27
N ILE A 34 -2.18 3.19 -12.04
CA ILE A 34 -2.31 3.84 -10.73
C ILE A 34 -3.66 4.52 -10.67
N ASN A 35 -4.43 4.20 -9.64
CA ASN A 35 -5.73 4.84 -9.40
C ASN A 35 -5.60 6.15 -8.62
N CYS A 36 -6.63 6.97 -8.67
CA CYS A 36 -6.78 8.23 -7.93
C CYS A 36 -5.89 9.39 -8.40
N TYR A 37 -5.25 9.30 -9.56
CA TYR A 37 -4.47 10.42 -10.08
C TYR A 37 -5.39 11.57 -10.49
N MET A 38 -5.20 12.75 -9.88
CA MET A 38 -6.06 13.91 -10.12
C MET A 38 -5.74 14.61 -11.43
N GLY A 39 -4.48 14.78 -11.79
CA GLY A 39 -4.07 15.59 -12.93
C GLY A 39 -4.21 17.08 -12.67
N MET A 40 -4.03 17.51 -11.43
CA MET A 40 -4.18 18.91 -11.02
C MET A 40 -3.31 19.86 -11.84
N ARG A 41 -2.09 19.43 -12.22
CA ARG A 41 -1.21 20.22 -13.09
C ARG A 41 -1.80 20.56 -14.47
N TRP A 42 -2.81 19.80 -14.89
CA TRP A 42 -3.51 19.99 -16.16
C TRP A 42 -4.96 20.48 -15.97
N GLY A 43 -5.37 20.73 -14.73
CA GLY A 43 -6.74 21.16 -14.41
C GLY A 43 -7.81 20.09 -14.68
N GLU A 44 -7.46 18.81 -14.55
CA GLU A 44 -8.38 17.71 -14.89
C GLU A 44 -9.36 17.40 -13.78
N ASN A 45 -8.90 17.32 -12.54
CA ASN A 45 -9.71 17.08 -11.36
C ASN A 45 -9.13 17.82 -10.15
N GLU A 46 -10.01 18.05 -9.17
CA GLU A 46 -9.66 18.61 -7.86
C GLU A 46 -9.84 17.53 -6.76
N PRO A 47 -9.21 17.67 -5.59
CA PRO A 47 -9.36 16.72 -4.48
C PRO A 47 -10.82 16.49 -4.06
N GLU A 48 -11.67 17.51 -4.17
CA GLU A 48 -13.11 17.44 -3.87
C GLU A 48 -13.87 16.52 -4.82
N ASP A 49 -13.43 16.41 -6.07
CA ASP A 49 -14.01 15.46 -7.03
C ASP A 49 -13.80 14.03 -6.58
N TYR A 50 -12.62 13.74 -6.03
CA TYR A 50 -12.31 12.42 -5.51
C TYR A 50 -13.12 12.10 -4.25
N VAL A 51 -13.29 13.07 -3.35
CA VAL A 51 -14.17 12.90 -2.18
C VAL A 51 -15.59 12.60 -2.61
N ARG A 52 -16.10 13.34 -3.59
CA ARG A 52 -17.46 13.13 -4.14
C ARG A 52 -17.60 11.73 -4.76
N TYR A 53 -16.60 11.29 -5.51
CA TYR A 53 -16.56 9.94 -6.07
C TYR A 53 -16.60 8.88 -4.98
N GLN A 54 -15.72 8.97 -3.98
CA GLN A 54 -15.69 8.01 -2.87
C GLN A 54 -17.01 7.99 -2.09
N ARG A 55 -17.61 9.15 -1.81
CA ARG A 55 -18.89 9.24 -1.11
C ARG A 55 -19.97 8.46 -1.87
N ASN A 56 -20.02 8.63 -3.17
CA ASN A 56 -21.03 7.95 -4.00
C ASN A 56 -20.78 6.44 -4.09
N ASP A 57 -19.54 6.04 -4.36
CA ASP A 57 -19.17 4.63 -4.52
C ASP A 57 -19.32 3.83 -3.22
N LEU A 58 -19.03 4.46 -2.09
CA LEU A 58 -19.08 3.82 -0.77
C LEU A 58 -20.37 4.14 0.00
N MET A 59 -21.40 4.65 -0.70
CA MET A 59 -22.70 4.96 -0.11
C MET A 59 -22.64 5.81 1.17
N GLY A 60 -21.72 6.76 1.23
CA GLY A 60 -21.49 7.61 2.38
C GLY A 60 -20.64 7.01 3.51
N LEU A 61 -20.28 5.74 3.44
CA LEU A 61 -19.38 5.08 4.42
C LEU A 61 -17.91 5.42 4.16
N VAL A 62 -17.55 6.67 4.31
CA VAL A 62 -16.23 7.19 3.99
C VAL A 62 -15.75 8.25 4.98
N ARG A 63 -14.46 8.26 5.24
CA ARG A 63 -13.77 9.37 5.93
C ARG A 63 -13.34 10.37 4.86
N GLU A 64 -14.16 11.38 4.64
CA GLU A 64 -13.98 12.37 3.58
C GLU A 64 -12.68 13.19 3.77
N ASP A 65 -12.34 13.50 5.01
CA ASP A 65 -11.08 14.16 5.35
C ASP A 65 -9.85 13.37 4.91
N LEU A 66 -9.86 12.04 5.07
CA LEU A 66 -8.79 11.18 4.58
C LEU A 66 -8.81 11.05 3.05
N GLY A 67 -9.99 10.97 2.46
CA GLY A 67 -10.17 10.99 1.00
C GLY A 67 -9.62 12.27 0.37
N TYR A 68 -9.91 13.41 0.96
CA TYR A 68 -9.39 14.71 0.54
C TYR A 68 -7.85 14.75 0.64
N ASP A 69 -7.31 14.25 1.76
CA ASP A 69 -5.87 14.19 1.99
C ASP A 69 -5.14 13.33 0.94
N ILE A 70 -5.73 12.19 0.56
CA ILE A 70 -5.23 11.35 -0.54
C ILE A 70 -5.28 12.14 -1.86
N GLY A 71 -6.42 12.75 -2.19
CA GLY A 71 -6.61 13.49 -3.43
C GLY A 71 -5.55 14.58 -3.65
N ARG A 72 -5.26 15.36 -2.61
CA ARG A 72 -4.27 16.46 -2.71
C ARG A 72 -2.81 16.01 -2.75
N HIS A 73 -2.50 14.74 -2.42
CA HIS A 73 -1.11 14.25 -2.36
C HIS A 73 -0.77 13.18 -3.38
N VAL A 74 -1.75 12.55 -4.05
CA VAL A 74 -1.49 11.45 -4.97
C VAL A 74 -0.67 11.90 -6.18
N ASP A 75 -0.94 13.08 -6.73
CA ASP A 75 -0.23 13.59 -7.90
C ASP A 75 1.26 13.77 -7.62
N SER A 76 1.61 14.39 -6.50
CA SER A 76 3.01 14.56 -6.10
C SER A 76 3.72 13.22 -5.89
N THR A 77 3.01 12.22 -5.39
CA THR A 77 3.54 10.86 -5.22
C THR A 77 3.80 10.20 -6.58
N VAL A 78 2.88 10.34 -7.53
CA VAL A 78 3.04 9.80 -8.90
C VAL A 78 4.20 10.47 -9.62
N HIS A 79 4.32 11.80 -9.52
CA HIS A 79 5.45 12.52 -10.11
C HIS A 79 6.79 12.07 -9.51
N LYS A 80 6.79 11.72 -8.22
CA LYS A 80 7.97 11.13 -7.58
C LYS A 80 8.32 9.75 -8.14
N PHE A 81 7.33 8.92 -8.45
CA PHE A 81 7.58 7.64 -9.11
C PHE A 81 8.16 7.82 -10.53
N GLU A 82 7.68 8.82 -11.26
CA GLU A 82 8.22 9.20 -12.56
C GLU A 82 9.69 9.62 -12.45
N GLU A 83 10.03 10.48 -11.47
CA GLU A 83 11.41 10.88 -11.17
C GLU A 83 12.33 9.69 -10.84
N TRP A 84 11.79 8.63 -10.23
CA TRP A 84 12.52 7.39 -9.94
C TRP A 84 12.65 6.48 -11.15
N GLY A 85 12.07 6.86 -12.29
CA GLY A 85 12.15 6.13 -13.54
C GLY A 85 11.00 5.17 -13.82
N LEU A 86 9.86 5.30 -13.13
CA LEU A 86 8.66 4.53 -13.49
C LEU A 86 8.14 5.02 -14.84
N PRO A 87 8.07 4.14 -15.86
CA PRO A 87 7.47 4.50 -17.14
C PRO A 87 5.95 4.69 -16.96
N ILE A 88 5.50 5.90 -17.22
CA ILE A 88 4.08 6.26 -17.28
C ILE A 88 3.73 6.50 -18.75
N MET A 89 2.67 5.86 -19.22
CA MET A 89 2.23 6.03 -20.60
C MET A 89 1.70 7.45 -20.80
N THR A 90 2.17 8.10 -21.84
CA THR A 90 1.74 9.45 -22.21
C THR A 90 1.04 9.43 -23.57
N ASP A 91 0.08 10.31 -23.70
CA ASP A 91 -0.55 10.63 -24.97
C ASP A 91 0.44 11.45 -25.82
N PRO A 92 0.78 11.02 -27.05
CA PRO A 92 1.80 11.67 -27.86
C PRO A 92 1.40 13.07 -28.34
N ASP A 93 0.10 13.35 -28.47
CA ASP A 93 -0.39 14.61 -29.00
C ASP A 93 -0.46 15.69 -27.92
N THR A 94 -0.83 15.29 -26.70
CA THR A 94 -1.06 16.23 -25.59
C THR A 94 0.06 16.24 -24.54
N GLY A 95 0.92 15.21 -24.51
CA GLY A 95 1.93 15.01 -23.47
C GLY A 95 1.36 14.69 -22.08
N ARG A 96 0.04 14.50 -21.97
CA ARG A 96 -0.62 14.13 -20.73
C ARG A 96 -0.50 12.63 -20.48
N TYR A 97 -0.68 12.20 -19.22
CA TYR A 97 -0.72 10.78 -18.93
C TYR A 97 -1.95 10.13 -19.56
N GLN A 98 -1.73 9.00 -20.23
CA GLN A 98 -2.80 8.18 -20.78
C GLN A 98 -3.70 7.66 -19.66
N ARG A 99 -5.01 7.88 -19.79
CA ARG A 99 -5.99 7.46 -18.78
C ARG A 99 -6.83 6.28 -19.24
N GLU A 100 -7.21 5.47 -18.28
CA GLU A 100 -8.35 4.56 -18.41
C GLU A 100 -9.44 5.01 -17.42
N GLY A 101 -10.53 5.53 -17.97
CA GLY A 101 -11.56 6.21 -17.19
C GLY A 101 -11.06 7.50 -16.53
N LYS A 102 -11.78 7.97 -15.52
CA LYS A 102 -11.51 9.27 -14.88
C LYS A 102 -10.29 9.24 -13.93
N TRP A 103 -10.06 8.12 -13.26
CA TRP A 103 -9.19 8.07 -12.08
C TRP A 103 -7.88 7.32 -12.27
N GLN A 104 -7.73 6.58 -13.37
CA GLN A 104 -6.56 5.73 -13.57
C GLN A 104 -5.63 6.29 -14.63
N ILE A 105 -4.33 6.21 -14.38
CA ILE A 105 -3.28 6.47 -15.35
C ILE A 105 -2.52 5.18 -15.64
N MET A 106 -2.10 5.00 -16.89
CA MET A 106 -1.47 3.78 -17.36
C MET A 106 0.03 3.79 -17.07
N ILE A 107 0.55 2.69 -16.55
CA ILE A 107 1.96 2.52 -16.20
C ILE A 107 2.53 1.19 -16.69
N HIS A 108 3.85 1.09 -16.74
CA HIS A 108 4.52 -0.19 -16.90
C HIS A 108 4.60 -0.92 -15.55
N GLY A 109 3.64 -1.79 -15.29
CA GLY A 109 3.41 -2.39 -13.98
C GLY A 109 4.49 -3.32 -13.47
N GLU A 110 5.20 -4.05 -14.35
CA GLU A 110 6.29 -4.94 -13.95
C GLU A 110 7.49 -4.17 -13.35
N SER A 111 7.73 -2.95 -13.83
CA SER A 111 8.80 -2.09 -13.33
C SER A 111 8.46 -1.42 -12.00
N TYR A 112 7.18 -1.29 -11.67
CA TYR A 112 6.72 -0.51 -10.53
C TYR A 112 7.34 -0.95 -9.21
N LYS A 113 7.20 -2.23 -8.88
CA LYS A 113 7.68 -2.74 -7.58
C LYS A 113 9.21 -2.64 -7.41
N PRO A 114 10.05 -3.05 -8.38
CA PRO A 114 11.49 -2.85 -8.30
C PRO A 114 11.92 -1.39 -8.13
N ILE A 115 11.32 -0.47 -8.88
CA ILE A 115 11.65 0.97 -8.81
C ILE A 115 11.33 1.54 -7.44
N VAL A 116 10.12 1.30 -6.93
CA VAL A 116 9.71 1.79 -5.60
C VAL A 116 10.52 1.12 -4.48
N ALA A 117 10.87 -0.16 -4.64
CA ALA A 117 11.72 -0.86 -3.68
C ALA A 117 13.13 -0.29 -3.63
N GLU A 118 13.70 0.07 -4.77
CA GLU A 118 15.02 0.70 -4.85
C GLU A 118 15.01 2.09 -4.18
N ALA A 119 13.98 2.90 -4.44
CA ALA A 119 13.80 4.18 -3.76
C ALA A 119 13.67 4.02 -2.22
N ALA A 120 12.92 2.99 -1.79
CA ALA A 120 12.80 2.68 -0.37
C ALA A 120 14.13 2.24 0.26
N ARG A 121 14.94 1.45 -0.44
CA ARG A 121 16.28 1.03 0.00
C ARG A 121 17.22 2.21 0.15
N LYS A 122 17.24 3.11 -0.83
CA LYS A 122 18.08 4.31 -0.78
C LYS A 122 17.71 5.25 0.39
N ALA A 123 16.43 5.27 0.75
CA ALA A 123 15.94 6.10 1.85
C ALA A 123 16.09 5.46 3.23
N ALA A 124 16.14 4.14 3.33
CA ALA A 124 16.23 3.42 4.59
C ALA A 124 17.68 3.24 5.06
N ASP A 125 17.91 3.28 6.37
CA ASP A 125 19.19 2.90 6.97
C ASP A 125 19.38 1.37 6.99
N ALA A 126 18.28 0.62 7.02
CA ALA A 126 18.31 -0.84 6.93
C ALA A 126 16.99 -1.39 6.38
N VAL A 127 17.10 -2.50 5.65
CA VAL A 127 15.97 -3.29 5.17
C VAL A 127 16.12 -4.72 5.65
N TYR A 128 15.17 -5.16 6.46
CA TYR A 128 15.11 -6.53 6.98
C TYR A 128 14.06 -7.31 6.19
N ASN A 129 14.53 -8.14 5.27
CA ASN A 129 13.66 -9.09 4.54
C ASN A 129 13.44 -10.37 5.34
N ARG A 130 12.36 -11.09 5.04
CA ARG A 130 11.99 -12.36 5.64
C ARG A 130 11.61 -12.27 7.13
N ILE A 131 11.25 -11.09 7.61
CA ILE A 131 10.81 -10.92 9.00
C ILE A 131 9.29 -10.78 9.05
N MET A 132 8.62 -11.77 9.61
CA MET A 132 7.20 -11.70 9.94
C MET A 132 7.01 -10.97 11.26
N VAL A 133 6.51 -9.76 11.19
CA VAL A 133 6.12 -9.00 12.40
C VAL A 133 4.82 -9.60 12.95
N THR A 134 4.84 -9.95 14.22
CA THR A 134 3.72 -10.61 14.90
C THR A 134 3.01 -9.72 15.91
N HIS A 135 3.72 -8.79 16.53
CA HIS A 135 3.15 -7.87 17.50
C HIS A 135 3.81 -6.49 17.41
N LEU A 136 3.01 -5.46 17.69
CA LEU A 136 3.51 -4.15 18.06
C LEU A 136 3.75 -4.11 19.57
N LEU A 137 4.77 -3.39 20.00
CA LEU A 137 5.14 -3.25 21.40
C LEU A 137 4.62 -1.91 21.94
N MET A 138 3.96 -1.94 23.09
CA MET A 138 3.51 -0.74 23.79
C MET A 138 4.57 -0.25 24.77
N ASP A 139 4.68 1.05 24.91
CA ASP A 139 5.54 1.68 25.90
C ASP A 139 4.96 1.45 27.31
N LYS A 140 5.79 0.96 28.24
CA LYS A 140 5.36 0.72 29.64
C LYS A 140 5.04 2.00 30.41
N LYS A 141 5.68 3.12 30.05
CA LYS A 141 5.52 4.42 30.72
C LYS A 141 4.45 5.29 30.05
N GLN A 142 4.18 5.02 28.79
CA GLN A 142 3.22 5.78 27.97
C GLN A 142 2.24 4.79 27.30
N PRO A 143 1.15 4.42 27.96
CA PRO A 143 0.27 3.32 27.51
C PRO A 143 -0.40 3.55 26.15
N ASN A 144 -0.44 4.78 25.66
CA ASN A 144 -1.00 5.12 24.34
C ASN A 144 0.07 5.24 23.25
N ARG A 145 1.29 4.77 23.52
CA ARG A 145 2.41 4.88 22.59
C ARG A 145 2.92 3.51 22.19
N VAL A 146 3.06 3.31 20.87
CA VAL A 146 3.80 2.17 20.32
C VAL A 146 5.31 2.47 20.40
N ALA A 147 6.09 1.55 20.94
CA ALA A 147 7.53 1.67 21.16
C ALA A 147 8.36 0.75 20.25
N GLY A 148 7.71 -0.02 19.39
CA GLY A 148 8.41 -0.92 18.47
C GLY A 148 7.57 -2.07 17.98
N ALA A 149 8.25 -3.10 17.50
CA ALA A 149 7.64 -4.31 17.00
C ALA A 149 8.51 -5.53 17.28
N VAL A 150 7.90 -6.71 17.29
CA VAL A 150 8.62 -7.98 17.36
C VAL A 150 8.18 -8.89 16.22
N GLY A 151 9.07 -9.76 15.80
CA GLY A 151 8.83 -10.72 14.77
C GLY A 151 9.92 -11.79 14.72
N PHE A 152 9.84 -12.63 13.73
CA PHE A 152 10.83 -13.67 13.50
C PHE A 152 11.15 -13.82 12.02
N ASN A 153 12.36 -14.28 11.73
CA ASN A 153 12.74 -14.63 10.37
C ASN A 153 12.02 -15.91 9.94
N VAL A 154 11.27 -15.84 8.84
CA VAL A 154 10.45 -16.95 8.35
C VAL A 154 11.26 -18.12 7.78
N ARG A 155 12.57 -17.97 7.63
CA ARG A 155 13.48 -19.04 7.16
C ARG A 155 14.33 -19.63 8.27
N SER A 156 14.97 -18.78 9.09
CA SER A 156 15.88 -19.22 10.15
C SER A 156 15.18 -19.39 11.50
N GLY A 157 14.01 -18.77 11.72
CA GLY A 157 13.34 -18.77 13.01
C GLY A 157 13.89 -17.73 14.00
N ASP A 158 14.95 -17.01 13.68
CA ASP A 158 15.56 -16.02 14.56
C ASP A 158 14.56 -14.96 14.98
N PHE A 159 14.56 -14.64 16.26
CA PHE A 159 13.66 -13.65 16.85
C PHE A 159 14.25 -12.24 16.77
N TYR A 160 13.42 -11.27 16.42
CA TYR A 160 13.80 -9.87 16.26
C TYR A 160 12.95 -8.95 17.12
N VAL A 161 13.62 -7.99 17.76
CA VAL A 161 12.97 -6.88 18.49
C VAL A 161 13.43 -5.56 17.85
N PHE A 162 12.50 -4.79 17.37
CA PHE A 162 12.72 -3.47 16.82
C PHE A 162 12.22 -2.43 17.80
N GLN A 163 13.11 -1.66 18.40
CA GLN A 163 12.76 -0.50 19.21
C GLN A 163 12.64 0.72 18.31
N SER A 164 11.55 1.47 18.42
CA SER A 164 11.30 2.63 17.57
C SER A 164 10.50 3.71 18.28
N LYS A 165 10.61 4.95 17.80
CA LYS A 165 9.80 6.08 18.27
C LYS A 165 8.42 6.09 17.65
N ALA A 166 8.28 5.52 16.44
CA ALA A 166 7.03 5.38 15.71
C ALA A 166 7.08 4.15 14.81
N VAL A 167 5.93 3.59 14.49
CA VAL A 167 5.77 2.47 13.56
C VAL A 167 4.71 2.84 12.52
N ILE A 168 5.07 2.73 11.26
CA ILE A 168 4.13 2.84 10.13
C ILE A 168 3.80 1.42 9.68
N VAL A 169 2.53 1.03 9.77
CA VAL A 169 2.06 -0.27 9.31
C VAL A 169 1.54 -0.13 7.89
N ALA A 170 2.26 -0.71 6.94
CA ALA A 170 1.94 -0.70 5.50
C ALA A 170 1.98 -2.13 4.94
N ALA A 171 1.41 -3.10 5.66
CA ALA A 171 1.53 -4.53 5.39
C ALA A 171 0.50 -5.07 4.38
N GLY A 172 -0.11 -4.20 3.59
CA GLY A 172 -1.06 -4.56 2.53
C GLY A 172 -2.44 -4.94 3.06
N GLY A 173 -3.21 -5.60 2.21
CA GLY A 173 -4.62 -5.90 2.45
C GLY A 173 -4.88 -7.25 3.15
N ALA A 174 -6.10 -7.74 2.96
CA ALA A 174 -6.66 -8.91 3.62
C ALA A 174 -7.31 -9.87 2.62
N SER A 175 -6.55 -10.31 1.63
CA SER A 175 -7.09 -11.19 0.59
C SER A 175 -7.29 -12.64 1.04
N HIS A 176 -6.57 -13.09 2.06
CA HIS A 176 -6.53 -14.51 2.43
C HIS A 176 -7.12 -14.83 3.81
N ILE A 177 -8.00 -13.99 4.34
CA ILE A 177 -8.69 -14.24 5.60
C ILE A 177 -10.14 -14.75 5.40
N PHE A 178 -10.65 -14.69 4.19
CA PHE A 178 -12.01 -15.06 3.89
C PHE A 178 -12.05 -16.48 3.35
N LYS A 179 -12.98 -17.28 3.89
CA LYS A 179 -13.22 -18.63 3.39
C LYS A 179 -13.87 -18.55 2.00
N PRO A 180 -13.36 -19.25 1.00
CA PRO A 180 -14.02 -19.36 -0.30
C PRO A 180 -15.41 -20.01 -0.16
N HIS A 181 -16.37 -19.52 -0.94
CA HIS A 181 -17.72 -20.10 -0.99
C HIS A 181 -17.89 -21.10 -2.11
N SER A 182 -17.06 -21.01 -3.16
CA SER A 182 -17.18 -21.85 -4.33
C SER A 182 -16.22 -23.04 -4.29
N ALA A 183 -16.67 -24.19 -4.76
CA ALA A 183 -15.81 -25.35 -4.94
C ALA A 183 -14.66 -25.03 -5.90
N GLY A 184 -13.43 -25.39 -5.52
CA GLY A 184 -12.24 -25.11 -6.29
C GLY A 184 -11.65 -23.72 -6.12
N GLU A 185 -12.25 -22.84 -5.33
CA GLU A 185 -11.58 -21.63 -4.84
C GLU A 185 -10.58 -22.01 -3.75
N GLY A 186 -9.37 -21.53 -3.88
CA GLY A 186 -8.31 -21.80 -2.92
C GLY A 186 -7.11 -20.90 -3.16
N MET A 187 -6.00 -21.17 -2.48
CA MET A 187 -4.79 -20.36 -2.54
C MET A 187 -4.28 -20.10 -3.95
N GLY A 188 -4.40 -21.04 -4.87
CA GLY A 188 -3.98 -20.90 -6.26
C GLY A 188 -4.93 -20.08 -7.15
N ARG A 189 -6.08 -19.66 -6.64
CA ARG A 189 -7.11 -18.93 -7.39
C ARG A 189 -7.43 -17.55 -6.80
N THR A 190 -6.71 -17.14 -5.80
CA THR A 190 -6.84 -15.80 -5.21
C THR A 190 -6.11 -14.81 -6.13
N TRP A 191 -6.80 -13.78 -6.56
CA TRP A 191 -6.23 -12.80 -7.47
C TRP A 191 -5.15 -11.92 -6.83
N TYR A 192 -5.26 -11.66 -5.54
CA TYR A 192 -4.25 -10.90 -4.80
C TYR A 192 -3.19 -11.81 -4.18
N ALA A 193 -2.12 -11.21 -3.69
CA ALA A 193 -1.07 -11.93 -2.99
C ALA A 193 -1.66 -12.80 -1.88
N PRO A 194 -1.57 -14.14 -1.98
CA PRO A 194 -2.23 -15.05 -1.05
C PRO A 194 -1.74 -14.92 0.38
N TRP A 195 -0.57 -14.34 0.58
CA TRP A 195 0.02 -14.11 1.90
C TRP A 195 -0.33 -12.76 2.51
N SER A 196 -1.20 -11.97 1.88
CA SER A 196 -1.82 -10.77 2.46
C SER A 196 -2.92 -11.18 3.44
N SER A 197 -2.52 -11.42 4.69
CA SER A 197 -3.33 -12.07 5.73
C SER A 197 -3.84 -11.09 6.80
N ALA A 198 -4.16 -9.87 6.42
CA ALA A 198 -4.71 -8.83 7.29
C ALA A 198 -3.80 -8.36 8.46
N SER A 199 -2.50 -8.58 8.38
CA SER A 199 -1.59 -8.07 9.42
C SER A 199 -1.66 -6.56 9.58
N ALA A 200 -1.97 -5.82 8.49
CA ALA A 200 -2.19 -4.37 8.52
C ALA A 200 -3.40 -3.96 9.37
N TYR A 201 -4.35 -4.84 9.60
CA TYR A 201 -5.50 -4.60 10.48
C TYR A 201 -5.27 -5.17 11.87
N ALA A 202 -4.80 -6.40 11.96
CA ALA A 202 -4.65 -7.11 13.23
C ALA A 202 -3.62 -6.45 14.17
N LEU A 203 -2.50 -5.99 13.64
CA LEU A 203 -1.45 -5.36 14.44
C LEU A 203 -1.91 -4.05 15.10
N PRO A 204 -2.49 -3.08 14.37
CA PRO A 204 -3.02 -1.87 14.96
C PRO A 204 -4.19 -2.10 15.94
N ILE A 205 -5.13 -2.99 15.60
CA ILE A 205 -6.28 -3.31 16.46
C ILE A 205 -5.83 -3.81 17.82
N ARG A 206 -4.83 -4.68 17.87
CA ARG A 206 -4.30 -5.25 19.12
C ARG A 206 -3.69 -4.23 20.06
N VAL A 207 -3.24 -3.11 19.56
CA VAL A 207 -2.69 -2.00 20.37
C VAL A 207 -3.69 -0.85 20.54
N GLY A 208 -4.96 -1.07 20.21
CA GLY A 208 -6.03 -0.11 20.46
C GLY A 208 -6.10 1.05 19.45
N ALA A 209 -5.50 0.92 18.28
CA ALA A 209 -5.62 1.92 17.22
C ALA A 209 -7.07 2.01 16.73
N LYS A 210 -7.52 3.23 16.46
CA LYS A 210 -8.82 3.45 15.82
C LYS A 210 -8.75 3.03 14.36
N MET A 211 -9.73 2.28 13.92
CA MET A 211 -9.89 1.83 12.53
C MET A 211 -11.06 2.59 11.90
N THR A 212 -10.98 2.77 10.59
CA THR A 212 -12.06 3.38 9.80
C THR A 212 -12.38 2.53 8.58
N GLN A 213 -13.59 2.65 8.07
CA GLN A 213 -14.08 1.98 6.86
C GLN A 213 -13.98 0.45 6.90
N MET A 214 -14.05 -0.14 8.09
CA MET A 214 -14.00 -1.59 8.28
C MET A 214 -15.27 -2.30 7.75
N GLU A 215 -16.34 -1.56 7.52
CA GLU A 215 -17.58 -2.00 6.87
C GLU A 215 -17.39 -2.24 5.38
N ASN A 216 -16.46 -1.52 4.77
CA ASN A 216 -16.21 -1.59 3.34
C ASN A 216 -15.30 -2.74 2.99
N ARG A 217 -15.74 -3.57 2.07
CA ARG A 217 -14.95 -4.63 1.48
C ARG A 217 -15.05 -4.57 -0.04
N ILE A 218 -13.94 -4.33 -0.68
CA ILE A 218 -13.84 -4.38 -2.13
C ILE A 218 -13.26 -5.73 -2.53
N VAL A 219 -14.01 -6.49 -3.31
CA VAL A 219 -13.58 -7.75 -3.90
C VAL A 219 -13.75 -7.62 -5.40
N LEU A 220 -12.66 -7.67 -6.13
CA LEU A 220 -12.71 -7.69 -7.58
C LEU A 220 -13.22 -9.06 -8.04
N THR A 221 -14.26 -9.05 -8.86
CA THR A 221 -14.81 -10.25 -9.47
C THR A 221 -14.04 -10.59 -10.73
N ARG A 222 -13.75 -11.86 -10.89
CA ARG A 222 -13.11 -12.38 -12.10
C ARG A 222 -13.94 -13.50 -12.67
N PHE A 223 -14.17 -13.45 -13.97
CA PHE A 223 -14.80 -14.56 -14.66
C PHE A 223 -13.84 -15.74 -14.72
N LYS A 224 -14.35 -16.95 -14.46
CA LYS A 224 -13.58 -18.15 -14.70
C LYS A 224 -13.18 -18.21 -16.16
N ASP A 225 -11.90 -18.49 -16.41
CA ASP A 225 -11.32 -18.55 -17.76
C ASP A 225 -11.36 -17.23 -18.57
N GLY A 226 -11.67 -16.12 -17.91
CA GLY A 226 -11.60 -14.77 -18.49
C GLY A 226 -10.18 -14.24 -18.54
N TYR A 227 -9.84 -13.52 -19.61
CA TYR A 227 -8.66 -12.69 -19.66
C TYR A 227 -8.86 -11.47 -18.77
N GLY A 228 -7.83 -11.12 -18.05
CA GLY A 228 -7.83 -9.92 -17.26
C GLY A 228 -6.62 -9.89 -16.32
N PRO A 229 -6.18 -8.69 -15.90
CA PRO A 229 -5.09 -8.55 -14.95
C PRO A 229 -5.44 -9.19 -13.62
#